data_cf2c38b1db9ed1dba1e5ee0e147a8238
#
_entry.id   cf2c38b1db9ed1dba1e5ee0e147a8238
#
_cell.length_a   1.000
_cell.length_b   1.000
_cell.length_c   1.000
_cell.angle_alpha   90.00
_cell.angle_beta   90.00
_cell.angle_gamma   90.00
#
_symmetry.space_group_name_H-M   'P 1'
#
loop_
_entity.id
_entity.type
_entity.pdbx_description
1 polymer ?
#
loop_
_entity_poly.entity_id
_entity_poly.type
_entity_poly.pdbx_seq_one_letter_code
_entity_poly.pdbx_strand_id
1 'polypeptide(L)'
;MPVNIRIPTPLRKLTHDEEVVETSAENIGQAIADLEARYPGIQERLLDESGEVRRFVNVYVNEEDIRFLDNKDTAIKDGDEVSIIPAIAGG
;
A
#
# COMPACT_ATOMS: atom_id res chain seq x y z
N MET A 1 12.86 -7.46 11.48
CA MET A 1 11.66 -8.00 10.86
C MET A 1 11.13 -7.03 9.83
N PRO A 2 10.78 -7.49 8.64
CA PRO A 2 10.31 -6.57 7.59
C PRO A 2 8.94 -5.99 7.89
N VAL A 3 8.56 -5.00 7.08
CA VAL A 3 7.20 -4.48 7.08
C VAL A 3 6.36 -5.44 6.23
N ASN A 4 5.18 -5.78 6.69
CA ASN A 4 4.26 -6.63 5.95
C ASN A 4 3.17 -5.78 5.31
N ILE A 5 3.01 -5.91 3.99
CA ILE A 5 1.97 -5.20 3.25
C ILE A 5 0.87 -6.20 2.91
N ARG A 6 -0.33 -5.97 3.43
CA ARG A 6 -1.47 -6.84 3.13
C ARG A 6 -2.12 -6.36 1.85
N ILE A 7 -2.22 -7.28 0.88
CA ILE A 7 -2.75 -6.97 -0.45
C ILE A 7 -4.22 -7.34 -0.50
N PRO A 8 -5.09 -6.41 -0.88
CA PRO A 8 -6.53 -6.70 -0.96
C PRO A 8 -6.84 -7.64 -2.13
N THR A 9 -7.90 -8.40 -1.98
CA THR A 9 -8.30 -9.39 -2.99
C THR A 9 -8.30 -8.85 -4.42
N PRO A 10 -8.87 -7.67 -4.70
CA PRO A 10 -8.89 -7.17 -6.08
C PRO A 10 -7.52 -6.93 -6.71
N LEU A 11 -6.48 -6.78 -5.89
CA LEU A 11 -5.13 -6.51 -6.41
C LEU A 11 -4.22 -7.75 -6.41
N ARG A 12 -4.68 -8.86 -5.86
CA ARG A 12 -3.85 -10.07 -5.76
C ARG A 12 -3.47 -10.66 -7.11
N LYS A 13 -4.27 -10.40 -8.13
CA LYS A 13 -3.89 -10.85 -9.47
C LYS A 13 -2.62 -10.16 -9.97
N LEU A 14 -2.31 -9.00 -9.42
CA LEU A 14 -1.09 -8.27 -9.76
C LEU A 14 0.10 -8.72 -8.92
N THR A 15 -0.13 -9.36 -7.80
CA THR A 15 0.92 -9.82 -6.90
C THR A 15 1.07 -11.34 -6.92
N HIS A 16 0.73 -11.97 -8.03
CA HIS A 16 0.82 -13.43 -8.18
C HIS A 16 0.08 -14.16 -7.06
N ASP A 17 -1.10 -13.63 -6.69
CA ASP A 17 -1.95 -14.16 -5.63
C ASP A 17 -1.36 -14.09 -4.23
N GLU A 18 -0.31 -13.29 -4.05
CA GLU A 18 0.26 -13.10 -2.72
C GLU A 18 -0.65 -12.21 -1.88
N GLU A 19 -1.00 -12.67 -0.69
CA GLU A 19 -1.85 -11.93 0.23
C GLU A 19 -1.05 -10.95 1.07
N VAL A 20 0.23 -11.25 1.31
CA VAL A 20 1.12 -10.41 2.10
C VAL A 20 2.46 -10.32 1.37
N VAL A 21 2.97 -9.10 1.21
CA VAL A 21 4.27 -8.87 0.61
C VAL A 21 5.14 -8.18 1.65
N GLU A 22 6.35 -8.69 1.84
CA GLU A 22 7.29 -8.08 2.76
C GLU A 22 8.13 -7.04 2.07
N THR A 23 8.42 -5.95 2.78
CA THR A 23 9.28 -4.89 2.25
C THR A 23 10.17 -4.33 3.37
N SER A 24 11.27 -3.70 2.97
CA SER A 24 12.17 -3.04 3.92
C SER A 24 12.05 -1.53 3.83
N ALA A 25 10.98 -1.02 3.24
CA ALA A 25 10.78 0.42 3.05
C ALA A 25 10.73 1.18 4.37
N GLU A 26 11.08 2.46 4.32
CA GLU A 26 11.09 3.33 5.48
C GLU A 26 9.86 4.22 5.58
N ASN A 27 9.09 4.33 4.50
CA ASN A 27 7.84 5.07 4.50
C ASN A 27 6.88 4.47 3.46
N ILE A 28 5.65 4.95 3.46
CA ILE A 28 4.61 4.42 2.59
C ILE A 28 4.98 4.60 1.11
N GLY A 29 5.52 5.75 0.74
CA GLY A 29 5.91 6.02 -0.65
C GLY A 29 6.95 5.02 -1.15
N GLN A 30 7.93 4.71 -0.31
CA GLN A 30 8.95 3.71 -0.66
C GLN A 30 8.35 2.30 -0.74
N ALA A 31 7.39 2.01 0.13
CA ALA A 31 6.72 0.70 0.11
C ALA A 31 5.97 0.52 -1.21
N ILE A 32 5.28 1.55 -1.67
CA ILE A 32 4.55 1.50 -2.93
C ILE A 32 5.53 1.36 -4.10
N ALA A 33 6.64 2.10 -4.06
CA ALA A 33 7.66 1.99 -5.11
C ALA A 33 8.27 0.60 -5.16
N ASP A 34 8.48 -0.02 -4.00
CA ASP A 34 9.01 -1.38 -3.94
C ASP A 34 8.01 -2.39 -4.53
N LEU A 35 6.72 -2.19 -4.24
CA LEU A 35 5.68 -3.03 -4.85
C LEU A 35 5.70 -2.90 -6.36
N GLU A 36 5.82 -1.68 -6.87
CA GLU A 36 5.85 -1.45 -8.32
C GLU A 36 7.05 -2.13 -8.97
N ALA A 37 8.19 -2.09 -8.30
CA ALA A 37 9.40 -2.71 -8.82
C ALA A 37 9.24 -4.23 -8.96
N ARG A 38 8.51 -4.85 -8.03
CA ARG A 38 8.27 -6.30 -8.05
C ARG A 38 7.05 -6.70 -8.86
N TYR A 39 6.02 -5.87 -8.84
CA TYR A 39 4.73 -6.16 -9.47
C TYR A 39 4.31 -4.98 -10.31
N PRO A 40 4.89 -4.81 -11.52
CA PRO A 40 4.57 -3.67 -12.37
C PRO A 40 3.07 -3.54 -12.65
N GLY A 41 2.58 -2.32 -12.52
CA GLY A 41 1.16 -2.02 -12.71
C GLY A 41 0.40 -1.79 -11.42
N ILE A 42 0.96 -2.18 -10.27
CA ILE A 42 0.24 -2.04 -9.00
C ILE A 42 0.20 -0.57 -8.55
N GLN A 43 1.24 0.20 -8.85
CA GLN A 43 1.28 1.60 -8.45
C GLN A 43 0.14 2.40 -9.08
N GLU A 44 -0.21 2.11 -10.32
CA GLU A 44 -1.32 2.77 -10.99
C GLU A 44 -2.66 2.55 -10.28
N ARG A 45 -2.76 1.45 -9.56
CA ARG A 45 -3.99 1.13 -8.83
C ARG A 45 -4.04 1.85 -7.49
N LEU A 46 -2.89 2.27 -6.98
CA LEU A 46 -2.79 2.88 -5.66
C LEU A 46 -2.65 4.39 -5.72
N LEU A 47 -1.96 4.90 -6.73
CA LEU A 47 -1.70 6.33 -6.87
C LEU A 47 -2.40 6.89 -8.09
N ASP A 48 -2.78 8.18 -8.00
CA ASP A 48 -3.38 8.87 -9.12
C ASP A 48 -2.29 9.53 -9.98
N GLU A 49 -2.70 10.31 -10.97
CA GLU A 49 -1.77 10.98 -11.89
C GLU A 49 -0.84 11.96 -11.21
N SER A 50 -1.26 12.50 -10.06
CA SER A 50 -0.46 13.44 -9.30
C SER A 50 0.54 12.73 -8.39
N GLY A 51 0.49 11.40 -8.32
CA GLY A 51 1.34 10.64 -7.42
C GLY A 51 0.80 10.54 -6.02
N GLU A 52 -0.45 10.96 -5.78
CA GLU A 52 -1.08 10.84 -4.48
C GLU A 52 -1.90 9.58 -4.38
N VAL A 53 -2.09 9.07 -3.18
CA VAL A 53 -2.92 7.89 -2.97
C VAL A 53 -4.34 8.20 -3.44
N ARG A 54 -4.90 7.30 -4.25
CA ARG A 54 -6.23 7.51 -4.82
C ARG A 54 -7.27 7.66 -3.72
N ARG A 55 -8.31 8.50 -4.00
CA ARG A 55 -9.36 8.80 -3.01
C ARG A 55 -10.08 7.55 -2.51
N PHE A 56 -10.24 6.55 -3.36
CA PHE A 56 -10.97 5.34 -3.01
C PHE A 56 -10.05 4.19 -2.56
N VAL A 57 -8.80 4.51 -2.26
CA VAL A 57 -7.86 3.56 -1.70
C VAL A 57 -7.50 4.03 -0.30
N ASN A 58 -7.73 3.17 0.68
CA ASN A 58 -7.34 3.46 2.06
C ASN A 58 -6.09 2.67 2.38
N VAL A 59 -5.11 3.33 2.99
CA VAL A 59 -3.89 2.67 3.44
C VAL A 59 -3.76 2.90 4.93
N TYR A 60 -3.57 1.82 5.67
CA TYR A 60 -3.44 1.86 7.13
C TYR A 60 -2.07 1.35 7.54
N VAL A 61 -1.49 2.00 8.54
CA VAL A 61 -0.28 1.50 9.18
C VAL A 61 -0.69 1.13 10.60
N ASN A 62 -0.64 -0.16 10.91
CA ASN A 62 -1.07 -0.68 12.21
C ASN A 62 -2.45 -0.13 12.60
N GLU A 63 -3.39 -0.19 11.66
CA GLU A 63 -4.77 0.23 11.84
C GLU A 63 -5.02 1.74 11.88
N GLU A 64 -4.00 2.56 11.59
CA GLU A 64 -4.17 4.00 11.47
C GLU A 64 -4.12 4.42 10.01
N ASP A 65 -5.16 5.15 9.56
CA ASP A 65 -5.24 5.64 8.20
C ASP A 65 -4.15 6.70 7.99
N ILE A 66 -3.36 6.55 6.92
CA ILE A 66 -2.25 7.47 6.66
C ILE A 66 -2.71 8.90 6.37
N ARG A 67 -3.98 9.10 6.03
CA ARG A 67 -4.53 10.44 5.81
C ARG A 67 -4.54 11.26 7.09
N PHE A 68 -4.57 10.60 8.23
CA PHE A 68 -4.48 11.24 9.54
C PHE A 68 -3.05 11.26 10.06
N LEU A 69 -2.11 10.80 9.26
CA LEU A 69 -0.69 10.81 9.57
C LEU A 69 -0.01 11.69 8.52
N ASP A 70 1.02 11.19 7.86
CA ASP A 70 1.77 11.98 6.89
C ASP A 70 1.60 11.49 5.45
N ASN A 71 0.47 10.85 5.15
CA ASN A 71 0.21 10.29 3.82
C ASN A 71 1.38 9.42 3.35
N LYS A 72 1.90 9.65 2.15
CA LYS A 72 3.01 8.84 1.63
C LYS A 72 4.30 9.01 2.42
N ASP A 73 4.43 10.08 3.17
CA ASP A 73 5.62 10.32 3.99
C ASP A 73 5.52 9.64 5.36
N THR A 74 4.40 8.97 5.63
CA THR A 74 4.21 8.26 6.89
C THR A 74 5.33 7.25 7.08
N ALA A 75 6.06 7.38 8.18
CA ALA A 75 7.17 6.48 8.49
C ALA A 75 6.65 5.11 8.87
N ILE A 76 7.35 4.10 8.40
CA ILE A 76 7.09 2.71 8.79
C ILE A 76 8.41 2.10 9.23
N LYS A 77 8.31 1.07 10.02
CA LYS A 77 9.49 0.42 10.58
C LYS A 77 9.30 -1.08 10.63
N ASP A 78 10.37 -1.80 10.88
CA ASP A 78 10.32 -3.26 10.97
C ASP A 78 9.24 -3.71 11.94
N GLY A 79 8.46 -4.68 11.49
CA GLY A 79 7.38 -5.23 12.29
C GLY A 79 6.03 -4.54 12.06
N ASP A 80 6.01 -3.39 11.38
CA ASP A 80 4.75 -2.72 11.09
C ASP A 80 3.95 -3.48 10.03
N GLU A 81 2.63 -3.33 10.11
CA GLU A 81 1.73 -3.91 9.13
C GLU A 81 1.06 -2.79 8.35
N VAL A 82 1.16 -2.86 7.03
CA VAL A 82 0.50 -1.92 6.14
C VAL A 82 -0.67 -2.63 5.48
N SER A 83 -1.85 -2.09 5.59
CA SER A 83 -3.05 -2.68 4.97
C SER A 83 -3.57 -1.77 3.87
N ILE A 84 -3.77 -2.33 2.69
CA ILE A 84 -4.34 -1.61 1.55
C ILE A 84 -5.77 -2.07 1.40
N ILE A 85 -6.71 -1.13 1.55
CA ILE A 85 -8.13 -1.46 1.49
C ILE A 85 -8.80 -0.54 0.47
N PRO A 86 -9.16 -1.05 -0.70
CA PRO A 86 -9.89 -0.22 -1.67
C PRO A 86 -11.31 0.01 -1.16
N ALA A 87 -11.73 1.26 -1.19
CA ALA A 87 -13.11 1.59 -0.92
C ALA A 87 -13.83 1.46 -2.26
N ILE A 88 -14.63 0.43 -2.41
CA ILE A 88 -15.32 0.20 -3.66
C ILE A 88 -16.52 1.13 -3.74
N ALA A 89 -16.39 2.20 -4.50
CA ALA A 89 -17.47 3.14 -4.67
C ALA A 89 -18.63 2.46 -5.39
N GLY A 90 -19.80 2.57 -4.82
CA GLY A 90 -20.98 2.03 -5.42
C GLY A 90 -21.11 0.53 -5.28
N GLY A 91 -20.31 -0.03 -4.43
CA GLY A 91 -20.45 -1.46 -4.23
C GLY A 91 -19.23 -2.05 -3.68
#